data_46cece769b51dd5e9d1ae92a8da83282
#
_entry.id   46cece769b51dd5e9d1ae92a8da83282
#
_cell.length_a   1.000
_cell.length_b   1.000
_cell.length_c   1.000
_cell.angle_alpha   90.00
_cell.angle_beta   90.00
_cell.angle_gamma   90.00
#
_symmetry.space_group_name_H-M   'P 1'
#
loop_
_entity.id
_entity.type
_entity.pdbx_description
1 polymer ?
#
loop_
_entity_poly.entity_id
_entity_poly.type
_entity_poly.pdbx_seq_one_letter_code
_entity_poly.pdbx_strand_id
1 'polypeptide(L)'
;MKTLKAESIIKAMILAIFMVMGTCMSANAQQTNNNQNVRQRMSREQLAEVQANHIAKVIGLDEALTKKYVATYCDYQKELWNIGPRLKRNSNMEERFDRSRKIIDIREKYYHKYKEFLTDEQVQKAFNEERRVMRHMKQKTKGGKMKGRARRG
;
A
#
# COMPACT_ATOMS: atom_id res chain seq x y z
N MET A 1 -5.10 21.94 -27.81
CA MET A 1 -5.03 20.56 -28.30
C MET A 1 -3.69 19.87 -27.87
N LYS A 2 -3.36 19.74 -26.57
CA LYS A 2 -2.10 19.09 -26.10
C LYS A 2 -2.27 18.17 -24.90
N THR A 3 -3.47 17.90 -24.43
CA THR A 3 -3.73 17.08 -23.23
C THR A 3 -4.00 15.59 -23.49
N LEU A 4 -4.35 15.23 -24.72
CA LEU A 4 -4.68 13.84 -25.11
C LEU A 4 -3.49 12.90 -25.26
N LYS A 5 -2.25 13.43 -25.37
CA LYS A 5 -1.04 12.58 -25.49
C LYS A 5 -0.51 12.07 -24.15
N ALA A 6 -0.76 12.76 -23.04
CA ALA A 6 -0.25 12.38 -21.73
C ALA A 6 -0.95 11.15 -21.15
N GLU A 7 -2.25 11.01 -21.34
CA GLU A 7 -3.02 9.87 -20.85
C GLU A 7 -2.69 8.56 -21.57
N SER A 8 -2.36 8.63 -22.86
CA SER A 8 -1.98 7.47 -23.65
C SER A 8 -0.61 6.93 -23.24
N ILE A 9 0.32 7.80 -22.87
CA ILE A 9 1.67 7.43 -22.38
C ILE A 9 1.59 6.79 -20.99
N ILE A 10 0.70 7.26 -20.14
CA ILE A 10 0.49 6.71 -18.79
C ILE A 10 -0.10 5.29 -18.87
N LYS A 11 -1.02 5.04 -19.80
CA LYS A 11 -1.58 3.70 -20.02
C LYS A 11 -0.56 2.72 -20.60
N ALA A 12 0.32 3.18 -21.48
CA ALA A 12 1.40 2.38 -22.06
C ALA A 12 2.50 2.04 -21.01
N MET A 13 2.84 2.96 -20.11
CA MET A 13 3.80 2.70 -19.03
C MET A 13 3.30 1.68 -18.00
N ILE A 14 2.00 1.66 -17.71
CA ILE A 14 1.42 0.67 -16.79
C ILE A 14 1.46 -0.74 -17.39
N LEU A 15 1.37 -0.88 -18.71
CA LEU A 15 1.49 -2.18 -19.39
C LEU A 15 2.93 -2.69 -19.47
N ALA A 16 3.91 -1.80 -19.57
CA ALA A 16 5.33 -2.17 -19.69
C ALA A 16 5.95 -2.68 -18.37
N ILE A 17 5.43 -2.28 -17.21
CA ILE A 17 5.91 -2.72 -15.90
C ILE A 17 5.53 -4.19 -15.62
N PHE A 18 4.52 -4.74 -16.31
CA PHE A 18 4.10 -6.13 -16.14
C PHE A 18 4.95 -7.16 -16.93
N MET A 19 5.88 -6.72 -17.80
CA MET A 19 6.64 -7.64 -18.66
C MET A 19 8.07 -7.98 -18.21
N VAL A 20 8.56 -7.44 -17.10
CA VAL A 20 9.98 -7.61 -16.70
C VAL A 20 10.21 -8.53 -15.51
N MET A 21 9.18 -9.16 -14.95
CA MET A 21 9.37 -10.17 -13.89
C MET A 21 8.92 -11.57 -14.34
N GLY A 22 9.61 -12.10 -15.32
CA GLY A 22 9.38 -13.47 -15.77
C GLY A 22 10.69 -14.17 -16.11
N THR A 23 11.49 -14.58 -15.12
CA THR A 23 12.38 -15.76 -15.24
C THR A 23 12.91 -16.15 -13.85
N CYS A 24 12.24 -17.10 -13.20
CA CYS A 24 12.89 -18.16 -12.44
C CYS A 24 11.99 -19.38 -12.50
N MET A 25 12.47 -20.34 -13.26
CA MET A 25 11.85 -21.66 -13.49
C MET A 25 11.82 -22.47 -12.19
N SER A 26 10.70 -23.10 -11.92
CA SER A 26 10.67 -24.48 -11.43
C SER A 26 9.38 -25.15 -11.90
N ALA A 27 9.57 -26.18 -12.67
CA ALA A 27 8.53 -27.01 -13.23
C ALA A 27 7.78 -27.77 -12.14
N ASN A 28 6.45 -27.70 -12.17
CA ASN A 28 5.60 -28.86 -11.91
C ASN A 28 4.27 -28.67 -12.64
N ALA A 29 4.09 -29.55 -13.62
CA ALA A 29 2.89 -29.65 -14.41
C ALA A 29 1.76 -30.24 -13.55
N GLN A 30 0.65 -29.53 -13.47
CA GLN A 30 -0.67 -30.13 -13.41
C GLN A 30 -1.70 -29.16 -13.99
N GLN A 31 -2.10 -29.52 -15.17
CA GLN A 31 -3.11 -28.88 -16.00
C GLN A 31 -4.48 -29.23 -15.41
N THR A 32 -5.16 -28.26 -14.83
CA THR A 32 -6.62 -28.31 -14.65
C THR A 32 -7.20 -26.98 -15.11
N ASN A 33 -7.86 -27.07 -16.26
CA ASN A 33 -8.73 -26.03 -16.81
C ASN A 33 -9.84 -25.70 -15.80
N ASN A 34 -9.71 -24.56 -15.13
CA ASN A 34 -10.84 -23.89 -14.53
C ASN A 34 -10.69 -22.40 -14.83
N ASN A 35 -11.47 -21.92 -15.80
CA ASN A 35 -11.74 -20.52 -16.07
C ASN A 35 -12.45 -19.91 -14.84
N GLN A 36 -11.73 -19.70 -13.78
CA GLN A 36 -12.15 -18.82 -12.70
C GLN A 36 -11.26 -17.60 -12.77
N ASN A 37 -11.86 -16.43 -13.03
CA ASN A 37 -11.28 -15.12 -12.80
C ASN A 37 -10.84 -15.02 -11.32
N VAL A 38 -9.75 -15.69 -10.97
CA VAL A 38 -9.07 -15.52 -9.69
C VAL A 38 -8.44 -14.14 -9.75
N ARG A 39 -9.16 -13.14 -9.29
CA ARG A 39 -8.58 -11.85 -8.90
C ARG A 39 -7.54 -12.17 -7.83
N GLN A 40 -6.31 -12.36 -8.28
CA GLN A 40 -5.17 -12.65 -7.41
C GLN A 40 -5.09 -11.53 -6.38
N ARG A 41 -5.46 -11.84 -5.13
CA ARG A 41 -5.41 -10.86 -4.05
C ARG A 41 -3.95 -10.64 -3.73
N MET A 42 -3.49 -9.43 -3.99
CA MET A 42 -2.14 -9.01 -3.61
C MET A 42 -1.89 -9.32 -2.14
N SER A 43 -0.69 -9.79 -1.83
CA SER A 43 -0.25 -9.97 -0.44
C SER A 43 -0.18 -8.61 0.28
N ARG A 44 -0.08 -8.62 1.62
CA ARG A 44 0.08 -7.37 2.37
C ARG A 44 1.37 -6.66 2.03
N GLU A 45 2.41 -7.42 1.81
CA GLU A 45 3.74 -6.95 1.44
C GLU A 45 3.72 -6.29 0.06
N GLN A 46 3.15 -6.95 -0.94
CA GLN A 46 2.97 -6.39 -2.29
C GLN A 46 2.14 -5.11 -2.25
N LEU A 47 1.10 -5.07 -1.43
CA LEU A 47 0.28 -3.87 -1.27
C LEU A 47 1.08 -2.73 -0.64
N ALA A 48 1.90 -3.01 0.37
CA ALA A 48 2.77 -2.00 1.00
C ALA A 48 3.80 -1.45 0.01
N GLU A 49 4.40 -2.31 -0.80
CA GLU A 49 5.35 -1.92 -1.83
C GLU A 49 4.72 -1.00 -2.89
N VAL A 50 3.53 -1.37 -3.39
CA VAL A 50 2.78 -0.54 -4.35
C VAL A 50 2.42 0.82 -3.75
N GLN A 51 2.02 0.85 -2.48
CA GLN A 51 1.71 2.10 -1.78
C GLN A 51 2.96 2.97 -1.62
N ALA A 52 4.07 2.37 -1.20
CA ALA A 52 5.34 3.08 -1.04
C ALA A 52 5.83 3.71 -2.35
N ASN A 53 5.80 2.94 -3.44
CA ASN A 53 6.15 3.44 -4.77
C ASN A 53 5.25 4.59 -5.22
N HIS A 54 3.95 4.49 -4.96
CA HIS A 54 3.00 5.57 -5.24
C HIS A 54 3.34 6.83 -4.45
N ILE A 55 3.57 6.70 -3.15
CA ILE A 55 3.91 7.84 -2.28
C ILE A 55 5.23 8.47 -2.72
N ALA A 56 6.28 7.67 -2.94
CA ALA A 56 7.59 8.14 -3.40
C ALA A 56 7.48 8.98 -4.68
N LYS A 57 6.67 8.52 -5.64
CA LYS A 57 6.38 9.25 -6.87
C LYS A 57 5.66 10.59 -6.62
N VAL A 58 4.67 10.60 -5.73
CA VAL A 58 3.88 11.81 -5.41
C VAL A 58 4.74 12.87 -4.71
N ILE A 59 5.66 12.45 -3.85
CA ILE A 59 6.57 13.38 -3.13
C ILE A 59 7.84 13.73 -3.94
N GLY A 60 7.99 13.16 -5.14
CA GLY A 60 9.06 13.52 -6.09
C GLY A 60 10.43 12.98 -5.72
N LEU A 61 10.52 11.74 -5.21
CA LEU A 61 11.81 11.11 -4.93
C LEU A 61 12.48 10.63 -6.22
N ASP A 62 13.80 10.74 -6.27
CA ASP A 62 14.62 10.09 -7.29
C ASP A 62 14.65 8.56 -7.10
N GLU A 63 15.29 7.83 -8.00
CA GLU A 63 15.30 6.37 -7.98
C GLU A 63 16.02 5.81 -6.74
N ALA A 64 17.14 6.42 -6.32
CA ALA A 64 17.92 5.96 -5.18
C ALA A 64 17.15 6.15 -3.86
N LEU A 65 16.57 7.34 -3.66
CA LEU A 65 15.73 7.65 -2.51
C LEU A 65 14.43 6.84 -2.52
N THR A 66 13.85 6.57 -3.70
CA THR A 66 12.66 5.71 -3.83
C THR A 66 12.95 4.31 -3.32
N LYS A 67 14.06 3.68 -3.71
CA LYS A 67 14.43 2.34 -3.22
C LYS A 67 14.57 2.32 -1.69
N LYS A 68 15.26 3.31 -1.12
CA LYS A 68 15.42 3.44 0.33
C LYS A 68 14.10 3.68 1.04
N TYR A 69 13.24 4.55 0.49
CA TYR A 69 11.92 4.83 1.03
C TYR A 69 11.03 3.59 1.02
N VAL A 70 10.95 2.85 -0.09
CA VAL A 70 10.15 1.63 -0.23
C VAL A 70 10.55 0.59 0.80
N ALA A 71 11.85 0.31 0.95
CA ALA A 71 12.34 -0.63 1.96
C ALA A 71 11.94 -0.19 3.38
N THR A 72 12.18 1.07 3.73
CA THR A 72 11.84 1.64 5.04
C THR A 72 10.33 1.61 5.30
N TYR A 73 9.50 1.92 4.29
CA TYR A 73 8.04 1.87 4.40
C TYR A 73 7.51 0.44 4.59
N CYS A 74 8.07 -0.53 3.89
CA CYS A 74 7.70 -1.94 4.07
C CYS A 74 8.00 -2.42 5.49
N ASP A 75 9.14 -2.05 6.06
CA ASP A 75 9.48 -2.37 7.45
C ASP A 75 8.56 -1.66 8.44
N TYR A 76 8.24 -0.39 8.21
CA TYR A 76 7.22 0.33 8.98
C TYR A 76 5.87 -0.38 8.98
N GLN A 77 5.40 -0.83 7.83
CA GLN A 77 4.13 -1.55 7.73
C GLN A 77 4.18 -2.90 8.46
N LYS A 78 5.29 -3.64 8.37
CA LYS A 78 5.47 -4.90 9.12
C LYS A 78 5.39 -4.68 10.63
N GLU A 79 6.04 -3.63 11.16
CA GLU A 79 5.95 -3.31 12.59
C GLU A 79 4.53 -2.95 13.01
N LEU A 80 3.78 -2.19 12.18
CA LEU A 80 2.36 -1.91 12.45
C LEU A 80 1.50 -3.18 12.43
N TRP A 81 1.77 -4.15 11.56
CA TRP A 81 1.04 -5.41 11.53
C TRP A 81 1.33 -6.27 12.77
N ASN A 82 2.55 -6.21 13.31
CA ASN A 82 2.96 -6.93 14.51
C ASN A 82 2.25 -6.45 15.79
N ILE A 83 1.65 -5.26 15.80
CA ILE A 83 0.76 -4.83 16.90
C ILE A 83 -0.46 -5.77 17.04
N GLY A 84 -0.72 -6.57 16.01
CA GLY A 84 -1.82 -7.52 16.00
C GLY A 84 -3.12 -6.98 15.37
N PRO A 85 -4.19 -7.76 15.42
CA PRO A 85 -5.45 -7.43 14.76
C PRO A 85 -6.10 -6.19 15.38
N ARG A 86 -7.00 -5.58 14.62
CA ARG A 86 -7.78 -4.45 15.13
C ARG A 86 -8.61 -4.87 16.34
N LEU A 87 -8.58 -4.05 17.40
CA LEU A 87 -9.36 -4.30 18.60
C LEU A 87 -10.86 -4.44 18.29
N LYS A 88 -11.52 -5.31 19.04
CA LYS A 88 -12.97 -5.48 18.96
C LYS A 88 -13.69 -4.21 19.42
N ARG A 89 -14.97 -4.06 19.03
CA ARG A 89 -15.75 -2.86 19.39
C ARG A 89 -15.94 -2.72 20.91
N ASN A 90 -15.95 -3.82 21.63
CA ASN A 90 -16.12 -3.91 23.08
C ASN A 90 -14.81 -3.97 23.87
N SER A 91 -13.65 -3.77 23.24
CA SER A 91 -12.37 -3.67 23.97
C SER A 91 -12.41 -2.51 24.96
N ASN A 92 -11.76 -2.70 26.12
CA ASN A 92 -11.71 -1.67 27.14
C ASN A 92 -10.87 -0.46 26.70
N MET A 93 -10.96 0.63 27.47
CA MET A 93 -10.27 1.88 27.11
C MET A 93 -8.75 1.76 27.25
N GLU A 94 -8.28 1.01 28.22
CA GLU A 94 -6.86 0.78 28.46
C GLU A 94 -6.18 0.06 27.28
N GLU A 95 -6.76 -1.04 26.80
CA GLU A 95 -6.29 -1.73 25.59
C GLU A 95 -6.24 -0.79 24.38
N ARG A 96 -7.21 0.13 24.27
CA ARG A 96 -7.23 1.12 23.17
C ARG A 96 -6.12 2.14 23.30
N PHE A 97 -5.85 2.61 24.50
CA PHE A 97 -4.75 3.53 24.77
C PHE A 97 -3.40 2.87 24.53
N ASP A 98 -3.18 1.65 25.04
CA ASP A 98 -1.94 0.91 24.82
C ASP A 98 -1.66 0.66 23.34
N ARG A 99 -2.68 0.25 22.60
CA ARG A 99 -2.55 0.10 21.15
C ARG A 99 -2.21 1.43 20.46
N SER A 100 -2.85 2.52 20.89
CA SER A 100 -2.60 3.84 20.31
C SER A 100 -1.18 4.31 20.59
N ARG A 101 -0.66 4.11 21.81
CA ARG A 101 0.73 4.40 22.17
C ARG A 101 1.69 3.62 21.26
N LYS A 102 1.54 2.30 21.14
CA LYS A 102 2.38 1.46 20.26
C LYS A 102 2.38 1.96 18.81
N ILE A 103 1.24 2.39 18.29
CA ILE A 103 1.16 2.97 16.93
C ILE A 103 1.91 4.30 16.85
N ILE A 104 1.81 5.15 17.87
CA ILE A 104 2.50 6.44 17.93
C ILE A 104 4.00 6.22 18.00
N ASP A 105 4.47 5.34 18.89
CA ASP A 105 5.90 5.03 19.07
C ASP A 105 6.54 4.52 17.76
N ILE A 106 5.85 3.61 17.05
CA ILE A 106 6.31 3.15 15.74
C ILE A 106 6.35 4.30 14.72
N ARG A 107 5.34 5.16 14.69
CA ARG A 107 5.31 6.31 13.77
C ARG A 107 6.43 7.30 14.05
N GLU A 108 6.69 7.60 15.30
CA GLU A 108 7.78 8.46 15.72
C GLU A 108 9.14 7.88 15.34
N LYS A 109 9.36 6.58 15.62
CA LYS A 109 10.55 5.85 15.18
C LYS A 109 10.80 6.00 13.68
N TYR A 110 9.75 5.80 12.85
CA TYR A 110 9.90 5.88 11.40
C TYR A 110 9.93 7.32 10.88
N TYR A 111 9.31 8.28 11.57
CA TYR A 111 9.52 9.69 11.31
C TYR A 111 11.00 10.05 11.39
N HIS A 112 11.70 9.65 12.45
CA HIS A 112 13.13 9.89 12.60
C HIS A 112 13.96 9.16 11.52
N LYS A 113 13.65 7.91 11.20
CA LYS A 113 14.32 7.19 10.11
C LYS A 113 14.15 7.87 8.76
N TYR A 114 12.98 8.41 8.45
CA TYR A 114 12.77 9.15 7.19
C TYR A 114 13.58 10.44 7.17
N LYS A 115 13.73 11.13 8.28
CA LYS A 115 14.55 12.35 8.39
C LYS A 115 16.05 12.13 8.14
N GLU A 116 16.53 10.91 8.21
CA GLU A 116 17.92 10.57 7.86
C GLU A 116 18.22 10.76 6.37
N PHE A 117 17.20 10.78 5.50
CA PHE A 117 17.39 10.82 4.06
C PHE A 117 16.34 11.63 3.28
N LEU A 118 15.31 12.12 3.92
CA LEU A 118 14.27 12.99 3.36
C LEU A 118 14.29 14.35 4.06
N THR A 119 13.88 15.38 3.34
CA THR A 119 13.63 16.70 3.94
C THR A 119 12.37 16.67 4.79
N ASP A 120 12.25 17.61 5.74
CA ASP A 120 11.06 17.73 6.60
C ASP A 120 9.76 17.88 5.79
N GLU A 121 9.82 18.63 4.69
CA GLU A 121 8.68 18.79 3.78
C GLU A 121 8.29 17.47 3.10
N GLN A 122 9.27 16.69 2.63
CA GLN A 122 9.02 15.38 2.02
C GLN A 122 8.44 14.39 3.04
N VAL A 123 8.94 14.39 4.28
CA VAL A 123 8.41 13.54 5.35
C VAL A 123 6.95 13.90 5.66
N GLN A 124 6.62 15.19 5.80
CA GLN A 124 5.24 15.62 6.02
C GLN A 124 4.31 15.23 4.85
N LYS A 125 4.77 15.44 3.61
CA LYS A 125 4.02 15.03 2.40
C LYS A 125 3.81 13.51 2.37
N ALA A 126 4.81 12.71 2.73
CA ALA A 126 4.73 11.25 2.77
C ALA A 126 3.65 10.77 3.76
N PHE A 127 3.65 11.27 5.00
CA PHE A 127 2.61 10.92 5.99
C PHE A 127 1.22 11.44 5.61
N ASN A 128 1.13 12.58 4.93
CA ASN A 128 -0.15 13.10 4.43
C ASN A 128 -0.71 12.19 3.32
N GLU A 129 0.13 11.78 2.38
CA GLU A 129 -0.28 10.90 1.29
C GLU A 129 -0.62 9.49 1.79
N GLU A 130 0.13 8.94 2.76
CA GLU A 130 -0.23 7.68 3.43
C GLU A 130 -1.67 7.75 3.99
N ARG A 131 -2.00 8.83 4.71
CA ARG A 131 -3.35 9.03 5.26
C ARG A 131 -4.40 9.11 4.16
N ARG A 132 -4.08 9.73 3.02
CA ARG A 132 -4.96 9.84 1.86
C ARG A 132 -5.23 8.47 1.24
N VAL A 133 -4.18 7.70 0.95
CA VAL A 133 -4.27 6.34 0.42
C VAL A 133 -5.12 5.44 1.33
N MET A 134 -4.86 5.47 2.63
CA MET A 134 -5.61 4.69 3.62
C MET A 134 -7.10 5.07 3.67
N ARG A 135 -7.46 6.34 3.51
CA ARG A 135 -8.86 6.79 3.43
C ARG A 135 -9.56 6.26 2.19
N HIS A 136 -8.91 6.34 1.02
CA HIS A 136 -9.46 5.83 -0.23
C HIS A 136 -9.70 4.32 -0.21
N MET A 137 -8.80 3.55 0.39
CA MET A 137 -8.98 2.11 0.55
C MET A 137 -10.18 1.77 1.43
N LYS A 138 -10.37 2.49 2.54
CA LYS A 138 -11.54 2.31 3.42
C LYS A 138 -12.86 2.62 2.72
N GLN A 139 -12.89 3.61 1.84
CA GLN A 139 -14.11 3.97 1.09
C GLN A 139 -14.48 2.89 0.07
N LYS A 140 -13.50 2.35 -0.68
CA LYS A 140 -13.73 1.26 -1.64
C LYS A 140 -14.30 0.00 -0.97
N THR A 141 -13.82 -0.35 0.22
CA THR A 141 -14.32 -1.52 0.97
C THR A 141 -15.74 -1.32 1.51
N LYS A 142 -16.13 -0.09 1.88
CA LYS A 142 -17.51 0.23 2.31
C LYS A 142 -18.49 0.22 1.13
N GLY A 143 -18.12 0.80 -0.01
CA GLY A 143 -18.98 0.83 -1.21
C GLY A 143 -19.26 -0.56 -1.80
N GLY A 144 -18.29 -1.49 -1.73
CA GLY A 144 -18.48 -2.88 -2.15
C GLY A 144 -19.48 -3.67 -1.30
N LYS A 145 -19.54 -3.38 0.01
CA LYS A 145 -20.51 -4.03 0.92
C LYS A 145 -21.94 -3.55 0.70
N MET A 146 -22.17 -2.30 0.30
CA MET A 146 -23.52 -1.79 0.04
C MET A 146 -24.11 -2.36 -1.25
N LYS A 147 -23.33 -2.50 -2.33
CA LYS A 147 -23.81 -3.10 -3.58
C LYS A 147 -24.17 -4.60 -3.47
N GLY A 148 -23.52 -5.33 -2.56
CA GLY A 148 -23.83 -6.74 -2.32
C GLY A 148 -25.12 -6.98 -1.52
N ARG A 149 -25.58 -5.99 -0.77
CA ARG A 149 -26.80 -6.09 0.05
C ARG A 149 -28.08 -5.79 -0.75
N ALA A 150 -28.00 -4.94 -1.77
CA ALA A 150 -29.11 -4.58 -2.65
C ALA A 150 -29.45 -5.66 -3.71
N ARG A 151 -28.62 -6.68 -3.87
CA ARG A 151 -28.85 -7.79 -4.82
C ARG A 151 -29.48 -9.05 -4.18
N ARG A 152 -29.79 -9.03 -2.90
CA ARG A 152 -30.38 -10.15 -2.15
C ARG A 152 -31.74 -9.79 -1.55
N GLY A 153 -32.44 -8.82 -2.10
CA GLY A 153 -33.83 -8.50 -1.79
C GLY A 153 -34.72 -8.83 -2.98
#